data_faabebb06a8fcba84dda80bb2d2a91b3
#
_entry.id   faabebb06a8fcba84dda80bb2d2a91b3
#
_cell.length_a   1.000
_cell.length_b   1.000
_cell.length_c   1.000
_cell.angle_alpha   90.00
_cell.angle_beta   90.00
_cell.angle_gamma   90.00
#
_symmetry.space_group_name_H-M   'P 1'
#
loop_
_entity.id
_entity.type
_entity.pdbx_description
1 polymer ?
#
loop_
_entity_poly.entity_id
_entity_poly.type
_entity_poly.pdbx_seq_one_letter_code
_entity_poly.pdbx_strand_id
1 'polypeptide(L)'
;MQSLSVSATRPASSVSPRPLSVVDLFRVGIGPSSSHTVGPMRAGVAFASELAGSPRANEVRHITVDLFGSLGATGRGHSTDRAVLLGLGGHAPESVSIPEVESLLPTLASSGRLPVAGIGQAPFDMAKDMRFVPRTVLPYHVNALTITACDAAGETLLRRTYYSIGGGFVMEQTNDDPQAPQVRPLDRVKEDASPLALPHPFGKAMELLSACDRSGLSIAQLVYENEVAMRAEEEVDAYLDLVANTMFDCIDAGLQEHGILPGGLNVLRRAGTLAKRLRER
;
A
#
# COMPACT_ATOMS: atom_id res chain seq x y z
N MET A 1 -16.34 -25.24 -32.27
CA MET A 1 -15.50 -24.17 -31.68
C MET A 1 -16.38 -22.96 -31.46
N GLN A 2 -16.95 -22.81 -30.28
CA GLN A 2 -17.76 -21.65 -29.91
C GLN A 2 -16.88 -20.76 -29.00
N SER A 3 -16.60 -19.56 -29.46
CA SER A 3 -15.89 -18.53 -28.71
C SER A 3 -16.82 -17.94 -27.63
N LEU A 4 -16.53 -18.20 -26.38
CA LEU A 4 -17.17 -17.52 -25.25
C LEU A 4 -16.54 -16.12 -25.11
N SER A 5 -17.23 -15.10 -25.60
CA SER A 5 -16.92 -13.70 -25.27
C SER A 5 -17.47 -13.39 -23.89
N VAL A 6 -16.60 -13.33 -22.88
CA VAL A 6 -16.96 -12.79 -21.58
C VAL A 6 -16.93 -11.27 -21.66
N SER A 7 -18.10 -10.67 -21.83
CA SER A 7 -18.29 -9.23 -21.71
C SER A 7 -18.34 -8.89 -20.22
N ALA A 8 -17.23 -8.40 -19.67
CA ALA A 8 -17.20 -7.82 -18.33
C ALA A 8 -17.82 -6.42 -18.39
N THR A 9 -19.10 -6.32 -18.12
CA THR A 9 -19.79 -5.04 -17.85
C THR A 9 -19.36 -4.53 -16.48
N ARG A 10 -18.45 -3.58 -16.48
CA ARG A 10 -18.06 -2.77 -15.32
C ARG A 10 -19.28 -1.91 -14.93
N PRO A 11 -19.79 -1.97 -13.67
CA PRO A 11 -20.81 -1.04 -13.25
C PRO A 11 -20.23 0.37 -13.26
N ALA A 12 -20.85 1.28 -14.01
CA ALA A 12 -20.50 2.68 -14.03
C ALA A 12 -20.93 3.31 -12.70
N SER A 13 -19.98 3.58 -11.80
CA SER A 13 -20.22 4.51 -10.70
C SER A 13 -20.27 5.92 -11.29
N SER A 14 -21.38 6.62 -11.06
CA SER A 14 -21.65 7.98 -11.54
C SER A 14 -20.91 9.09 -10.77
N VAL A 15 -19.86 8.75 -10.04
CA VAL A 15 -18.99 9.72 -9.40
C VAL A 15 -17.91 10.08 -10.42
N SER A 16 -17.87 11.34 -10.85
CA SER A 16 -16.76 11.86 -11.66
C SER A 16 -15.46 11.60 -10.88
N PRO A 17 -14.51 10.85 -11.45
CA PRO A 17 -13.29 10.55 -10.73
C PRO A 17 -12.57 11.87 -10.44
N ARG A 18 -12.20 12.08 -9.17
CA ARG A 18 -11.29 13.16 -8.77
C ARG A 18 -10.03 13.08 -9.65
N PRO A 19 -9.53 14.21 -10.17
CA PRO A 19 -8.26 14.20 -10.89
C PRO A 19 -7.15 13.65 -10.00
N LEU A 20 -6.27 12.83 -10.56
CA LEU A 20 -5.08 12.33 -9.87
C LEU A 20 -4.13 13.49 -9.59
N SER A 21 -3.65 13.55 -8.36
CA SER A 21 -2.67 14.51 -7.88
C SER A 21 -1.27 13.88 -7.86
N VAL A 22 -0.23 14.70 -7.89
CA VAL A 22 1.16 14.27 -7.65
C VAL A 22 1.29 13.57 -6.29
N VAL A 23 0.57 14.06 -5.28
CA VAL A 23 0.51 13.44 -3.93
C VAL A 23 -0.10 12.02 -3.95
N ASP A 24 -0.96 11.73 -4.93
CA ASP A 24 -1.50 10.38 -5.10
C ASP A 24 -0.52 9.45 -5.82
N LEU A 25 0.28 9.98 -6.75
CA LEU A 25 1.21 9.21 -7.59
C LEU A 25 2.51 8.86 -6.88
N PHE A 26 3.08 9.82 -6.16
CA PHE A 26 4.33 9.66 -5.43
C PHE A 26 4.03 9.53 -3.94
N ARG A 27 4.31 8.37 -3.37
CA ARG A 27 4.13 8.12 -1.93
C ARG A 27 5.44 7.69 -1.32
N VAL A 28 5.83 8.38 -0.25
CA VAL A 28 6.93 7.92 0.60
C VAL A 28 6.47 6.68 1.34
N GLY A 29 7.30 5.69 1.45
CA GLY A 29 6.99 4.48 2.20
C GLY A 29 8.08 3.43 2.11
N ILE A 30 8.09 2.53 3.09
CA ILE A 30 9.02 1.41 3.10
C ILE A 30 8.83 0.52 1.86
N GLY A 31 9.96 0.16 1.20
CA GLY A 31 9.95 -0.75 0.06
C GLY A 31 9.90 -2.23 0.44
N PRO A 32 9.98 -3.11 -0.60
CA PRO A 32 10.37 -2.77 -1.98
C PRO A 32 9.22 -2.50 -2.95
N SER A 33 7.94 -2.56 -2.55
CA SER A 33 6.81 -2.52 -3.49
C SER A 33 5.63 -1.73 -2.95
N SER A 34 5.03 -0.87 -3.78
CA SER A 34 3.80 -0.16 -3.41
C SER A 34 2.61 -1.11 -3.24
N SER A 35 2.46 -2.11 -4.12
CA SER A 35 1.31 -3.03 -4.09
C SER A 35 1.50 -4.23 -3.16
N HIS A 36 2.74 -4.68 -2.92
CA HIS A 36 3.03 -5.87 -2.11
C HIS A 36 3.60 -5.55 -0.73
N THR A 37 3.96 -4.29 -0.46
CA THR A 37 4.47 -3.85 0.85
C THR A 37 3.62 -2.73 1.42
N VAL A 38 3.58 -1.55 0.78
CA VAL A 38 2.86 -0.37 1.28
C VAL A 38 1.35 -0.64 1.45
N GLY A 39 0.70 -1.18 0.41
CA GLY A 39 -0.74 -1.48 0.47
C GLY A 39 -1.12 -2.47 1.57
N PRO A 40 -0.48 -3.65 1.65
CA PRO A 40 -0.70 -4.61 2.74
C PRO A 40 -0.41 -4.05 4.14
N MET A 41 0.63 -3.21 4.31
CA MET A 41 0.92 -2.55 5.57
C MET A 41 -0.20 -1.59 5.99
N ARG A 42 -0.72 -0.78 5.06
CA ARG A 42 -1.87 0.11 5.29
C ARG A 42 -3.14 -0.66 5.64
N ALA A 43 -3.37 -1.82 5.00
CA ALA A 43 -4.47 -2.72 5.36
C ALA A 43 -4.34 -3.21 6.82
N GLY A 44 -3.12 -3.57 7.25
CA GLY A 44 -2.84 -3.95 8.64
C GLY A 44 -3.14 -2.83 9.63
N VAL A 45 -2.70 -1.59 9.34
CA VAL A 45 -3.01 -0.41 10.17
C VAL A 45 -4.50 -0.19 10.29
N ALA A 46 -5.23 -0.23 9.17
CA ALA A 46 -6.67 -0.01 9.17
C ALA A 46 -7.43 -1.07 9.96
N PHE A 47 -7.05 -2.34 9.79
CA PHE A 47 -7.63 -3.45 10.55
C PHE A 47 -7.40 -3.29 12.05
N ALA A 48 -6.15 -3.00 12.48
CA ALA A 48 -5.84 -2.80 13.89
C ALA A 48 -6.59 -1.63 14.50
N SER A 49 -6.70 -0.52 13.77
CA SER A 49 -7.45 0.66 14.20
C SER A 49 -8.95 0.37 14.37
N GLU A 50 -9.57 -0.33 13.42
CA GLU A 50 -10.97 -0.75 13.53
C GLU A 50 -11.18 -1.70 14.69
N LEU A 51 -10.29 -2.69 14.84
CA LEU A 51 -10.35 -3.68 15.92
C LEU A 51 -10.24 -3.03 17.29
N ALA A 52 -9.32 -2.08 17.46
CA ALA A 52 -9.13 -1.33 18.70
C ALA A 52 -10.36 -0.48 19.07
N GLY A 53 -11.11 0.02 18.07
CA GLY A 53 -12.37 0.72 18.28
C GLY A 53 -13.59 -0.19 18.60
N SER A 54 -13.42 -1.51 18.53
CA SER A 54 -14.49 -2.45 18.80
C SER A 54 -14.76 -2.59 20.31
N PRO A 55 -16.03 -2.69 20.75
CA PRO A 55 -16.37 -2.99 22.14
C PRO A 55 -15.78 -4.31 22.66
N ARG A 56 -15.51 -5.26 21.74
CA ARG A 56 -14.95 -6.59 22.04
C ARG A 56 -13.42 -6.66 21.85
N ALA A 57 -12.73 -5.52 21.72
CA ALA A 57 -11.28 -5.45 21.51
C ALA A 57 -10.48 -6.28 22.54
N ASN A 58 -10.89 -6.27 23.79
CA ASN A 58 -10.25 -6.99 24.89
C ASN A 58 -10.41 -8.53 24.82
N GLU A 59 -11.32 -9.03 23.99
CA GLU A 59 -11.59 -10.46 23.80
C GLU A 59 -10.68 -11.10 22.75
N VAL A 60 -9.94 -10.32 21.98
CA VAL A 60 -9.03 -10.82 20.94
C VAL A 60 -7.99 -11.77 21.53
N ARG A 61 -7.92 -12.99 20.99
CA ARG A 61 -6.96 -14.02 21.41
C ARG A 61 -6.19 -14.61 20.24
N HIS A 62 -6.68 -14.44 19.02
CA HIS A 62 -6.07 -15.02 17.85
C HIS A 62 -6.25 -14.11 16.62
N ILE A 63 -5.21 -13.98 15.82
CA ILE A 63 -5.25 -13.24 14.54
C ILE A 63 -4.69 -14.14 13.46
N THR A 64 -5.35 -14.19 12.30
CA THR A 64 -4.85 -14.86 11.11
C THR A 64 -4.83 -13.92 9.92
N VAL A 65 -3.90 -14.15 9.01
CA VAL A 65 -3.74 -13.39 7.77
C VAL A 65 -3.69 -14.34 6.59
N ASP A 66 -4.59 -14.17 5.64
CA ASP A 66 -4.59 -14.89 4.36
C ASP A 66 -4.12 -13.96 3.24
N LEU A 67 -3.07 -14.34 2.52
CA LEU A 67 -2.53 -13.65 1.37
C LEU A 67 -2.92 -14.41 0.09
N PHE A 68 -3.77 -13.81 -0.75
CA PHE A 68 -4.32 -14.45 -1.95
C PHE A 68 -3.59 -14.02 -3.23
N GLY A 69 -3.76 -14.83 -4.28
CA GLY A 69 -3.32 -14.53 -5.63
C GLY A 69 -1.85 -14.11 -5.69
N SER A 70 -1.57 -12.91 -6.22
CA SER A 70 -0.18 -12.42 -6.35
C SER A 70 0.48 -12.14 -5.00
N LEU A 71 -0.25 -11.65 -3.99
CA LEU A 71 0.29 -11.49 -2.62
C LEU A 71 0.71 -12.85 -2.04
N GLY A 72 -0.06 -13.91 -2.31
CA GLY A 72 0.29 -15.27 -1.90
C GLY A 72 1.47 -15.84 -2.66
N ALA A 73 1.57 -15.58 -3.97
CA ALA A 73 2.59 -16.16 -4.84
C ALA A 73 3.98 -15.51 -4.65
N THR A 74 4.03 -14.20 -4.52
CA THR A 74 5.30 -13.44 -4.53
C THR A 74 5.54 -12.66 -3.22
N GLY A 75 4.62 -12.75 -2.26
CA GLY A 75 4.64 -11.95 -1.04
C GLY A 75 5.89 -12.11 -0.19
N ARG A 76 6.46 -13.32 -0.11
CA ARG A 76 7.72 -13.54 0.62
C ARG A 76 8.87 -12.74 0.04
N GLY A 77 8.98 -12.70 -1.30
CA GLY A 77 10.02 -11.92 -2.00
C GLY A 77 9.85 -10.41 -1.87
N HIS A 78 8.65 -9.93 -1.55
CA HIS A 78 8.33 -8.53 -1.34
C HIS A 78 8.10 -8.18 0.15
N SER A 79 8.37 -9.11 1.06
CA SER A 79 8.15 -8.94 2.51
C SER A 79 6.70 -8.54 2.86
N THR A 80 5.72 -9.05 2.12
CA THR A 80 4.29 -8.75 2.32
C THR A 80 3.81 -9.19 3.70
N ASP A 81 4.24 -10.37 4.13
CA ASP A 81 3.98 -10.92 5.46
C ASP A 81 4.44 -9.97 6.56
N ARG A 82 5.70 -9.54 6.51
CA ARG A 82 6.26 -8.57 7.45
C ARG A 82 5.52 -7.23 7.41
N ALA A 83 5.18 -6.75 6.20
CA ALA A 83 4.47 -5.49 6.03
C ALA A 83 3.10 -5.49 6.72
N VAL A 84 2.30 -6.55 6.54
CA VAL A 84 1.00 -6.68 7.22
C VAL A 84 1.18 -6.68 8.74
N LEU A 85 2.18 -7.41 9.25
CA LEU A 85 2.43 -7.50 10.70
C LEU A 85 2.89 -6.17 11.29
N LEU A 86 3.75 -5.42 10.58
CA LEU A 86 4.12 -4.05 10.97
C LEU A 86 2.88 -3.15 11.04
N GLY A 87 2.01 -3.24 10.03
CA GLY A 87 0.75 -2.50 10.00
C GLY A 87 -0.16 -2.86 11.18
N LEU A 88 -0.31 -4.14 11.50
CA LEU A 88 -1.04 -4.59 12.69
C LEU A 88 -0.43 -4.04 13.99
N GLY A 89 0.88 -3.90 14.04
CA GLY A 89 1.59 -3.22 15.13
C GLY A 89 1.39 -1.71 15.21
N GLY A 90 0.71 -1.12 14.23
CA GLY A 90 0.41 0.32 14.16
C GLY A 90 1.47 1.14 13.44
N HIS A 91 2.45 0.51 12.79
CA HIS A 91 3.45 1.22 12.01
C HIS A 91 2.91 1.61 10.64
N ALA A 92 3.01 2.91 10.31
CA ALA A 92 2.66 3.41 8.98
C ALA A 92 3.85 3.27 8.02
N PRO A 93 3.61 2.94 6.73
CA PRO A 93 4.70 2.75 5.78
C PRO A 93 5.56 3.99 5.57
N GLU A 94 5.00 5.18 5.77
CA GLU A 94 5.66 6.48 5.60
C GLU A 94 6.65 6.83 6.73
N SER A 95 6.48 6.23 7.91
CA SER A 95 7.22 6.63 9.12
C SER A 95 7.94 5.48 9.84
N VAL A 96 7.73 4.23 9.44
CA VAL A 96 8.39 3.09 10.07
C VAL A 96 9.91 3.15 9.87
N SER A 97 10.68 2.97 10.93
CA SER A 97 12.13 2.95 10.86
C SER A 97 12.68 1.59 10.40
N ILE A 98 13.86 1.59 9.79
CA ILE A 98 14.54 0.34 9.38
C ILE A 98 14.78 -0.60 10.57
N PRO A 99 15.24 -0.14 11.76
CA PRO A 99 15.39 -1.01 12.94
C PRO A 99 14.08 -1.69 13.36
N GLU A 100 12.94 -1.00 13.30
CA GLU A 100 11.63 -1.60 13.60
C GLU A 100 11.28 -2.69 12.58
N VAL A 101 11.50 -2.41 11.28
CA VAL A 101 11.29 -3.40 10.20
C VAL A 101 12.14 -4.65 10.40
N GLU A 102 13.40 -4.49 10.80
CA GLU A 102 14.34 -5.61 10.95
C GLU A 102 14.09 -6.41 12.23
N SER A 103 13.66 -5.77 13.32
CA SER A 103 13.47 -6.40 14.62
C SER A 103 12.17 -7.20 14.75
N LEU A 104 11.15 -6.93 13.93
CA LEU A 104 9.82 -7.51 14.07
C LEU A 104 9.85 -9.05 14.03
N LEU A 105 10.36 -9.65 12.95
CA LEU A 105 10.33 -11.10 12.78
C LEU A 105 11.20 -11.85 13.78
N PRO A 106 12.44 -11.40 14.12
CA PRO A 106 13.20 -12.00 15.22
C PRO A 106 12.49 -11.92 16.57
N THR A 107 11.87 -10.78 16.89
CA THR A 107 11.11 -10.60 18.13
C THR A 107 9.89 -11.52 18.18
N LEU A 108 9.14 -11.61 17.07
CA LEU A 108 8.00 -12.51 16.96
C LEU A 108 8.44 -13.99 17.11
N ALA A 109 9.52 -14.38 16.44
CA ALA A 109 10.04 -15.75 16.51
C ALA A 109 10.45 -16.15 17.94
N SER A 110 11.00 -15.23 18.72
CA SER A 110 11.43 -15.48 20.10
C SER A 110 10.29 -15.44 21.11
N SER A 111 9.31 -14.54 20.92
CA SER A 111 8.21 -14.32 21.87
C SER A 111 6.95 -15.13 21.56
N GLY A 112 6.74 -15.51 20.29
CA GLY A 112 5.46 -16.06 19.81
C GLY A 112 4.30 -15.07 19.89
N ARG A 113 4.59 -13.76 20.02
CA ARG A 113 3.58 -12.73 20.26
C ARG A 113 3.74 -11.56 19.29
N LEU A 114 2.64 -11.21 18.64
CA LEU A 114 2.54 -10.08 17.74
C LEU A 114 2.02 -8.85 18.47
N PRO A 115 2.70 -7.70 18.43
CA PRO A 115 2.11 -6.45 18.88
C PRO A 115 0.96 -6.06 17.94
N VAL A 116 -0.19 -5.70 18.54
CA VAL A 116 -1.37 -5.22 17.81
C VAL A 116 -1.79 -3.89 18.40
N ALA A 117 -1.79 -2.84 17.58
CA ALA A 117 -2.05 -1.49 18.03
C ALA A 117 -3.42 -1.36 18.71
N GLY A 118 -3.44 -0.73 19.89
CA GLY A 118 -4.64 -0.55 20.69
C GLY A 118 -5.19 -1.81 21.39
N ILE A 119 -4.58 -2.99 21.14
CA ILE A 119 -4.99 -4.27 21.73
C ILE A 119 -3.93 -4.79 22.71
N GLY A 120 -2.65 -4.63 22.37
CA GLY A 120 -1.52 -5.17 23.12
C GLY A 120 -0.81 -6.29 22.39
N GLN A 121 -0.64 -7.46 23.02
CA GLN A 121 0.12 -8.60 22.48
C GLN A 121 -0.81 -9.80 22.24
N ALA A 122 -0.92 -10.26 20.99
CA ALA A 122 -1.66 -11.47 20.63
C ALA A 122 -0.69 -12.63 20.30
N PRO A 123 -1.00 -13.88 20.64
CA PRO A 123 -0.25 -15.03 20.13
C PRO A 123 -0.28 -15.05 18.60
N PHE A 124 0.87 -15.35 17.98
CA PHE A 124 0.96 -15.44 16.52
C PHE A 124 2.09 -16.40 16.12
N ASP A 125 1.76 -17.40 15.32
CA ASP A 125 2.70 -18.36 14.75
C ASP A 125 2.77 -18.14 13.23
N MET A 126 3.93 -17.67 12.73
CA MET A 126 4.14 -17.41 11.29
C MET A 126 3.80 -18.61 10.40
N ALA A 127 3.96 -19.82 10.89
CA ALA A 127 3.72 -21.02 10.08
C ALA A 127 2.23 -21.39 9.97
N LYS A 128 1.41 -20.98 10.95
CA LYS A 128 -0.01 -21.32 11.04
C LYS A 128 -0.92 -20.14 10.70
N ASP A 129 -0.55 -18.96 11.17
CA ASP A 129 -1.42 -17.78 11.19
C ASP A 129 -1.19 -16.86 9.99
N MET A 130 0.00 -16.96 9.33
CA MET A 130 0.30 -16.28 8.08
C MET A 130 0.19 -17.28 6.93
N ARG A 131 -0.94 -17.26 6.21
CA ARG A 131 -1.24 -18.24 5.17
C ARG A 131 -1.06 -17.65 3.77
N PHE A 132 -0.20 -18.28 2.98
CA PHE A 132 0.02 -17.94 1.57
C PHE A 132 -0.89 -18.81 0.70
N VAL A 133 -1.86 -18.22 0.01
CA VAL A 133 -2.90 -18.89 -0.78
C VAL A 133 -2.82 -18.48 -2.27
N PRO A 134 -1.70 -18.78 -2.98
CA PRO A 134 -1.43 -18.23 -4.31
C PRO A 134 -2.41 -18.69 -5.40
N ARG A 135 -3.07 -19.85 -5.21
CA ARG A 135 -4.00 -20.41 -6.20
C ARG A 135 -5.42 -19.85 -6.12
N THR A 136 -5.73 -19.13 -5.07
CA THR A 136 -7.04 -18.46 -4.90
C THR A 136 -6.91 -17.00 -5.30
N VAL A 137 -7.65 -16.61 -6.31
CA VAL A 137 -7.77 -15.22 -6.77
C VAL A 137 -9.17 -14.74 -6.43
N LEU A 138 -9.26 -13.66 -5.66
CA LEU A 138 -10.55 -13.06 -5.33
C LEU A 138 -11.08 -12.22 -6.52
N PRO A 139 -12.42 -12.13 -6.70
CA PRO A 139 -13.01 -11.57 -7.91
C PRO A 139 -12.66 -10.12 -8.22
N TYR A 140 -12.45 -9.29 -7.19
CA TYR A 140 -12.19 -7.86 -7.41
C TYR A 140 -10.77 -7.58 -7.91
N HIS A 141 -9.74 -8.17 -7.26
CA HIS A 141 -8.34 -7.92 -7.63
C HIS A 141 -7.42 -9.07 -7.22
N VAL A 142 -6.35 -9.30 -8.00
CA VAL A 142 -5.38 -10.39 -7.77
C VAL A 142 -4.53 -10.19 -6.50
N ASN A 143 -4.34 -8.95 -6.05
CA ASN A 143 -3.60 -8.65 -4.82
C ASN A 143 -4.59 -8.48 -3.67
N ALA A 144 -5.02 -9.58 -3.08
CA ALA A 144 -5.99 -9.58 -1.99
C ALA A 144 -5.40 -10.16 -0.70
N LEU A 145 -5.87 -9.66 0.44
CA LEU A 145 -5.59 -10.23 1.74
C LEU A 145 -6.84 -10.18 2.62
N THR A 146 -6.97 -11.17 3.50
CA THR A 146 -8.01 -11.17 4.56
C THR A 146 -7.32 -11.27 5.91
N ILE A 147 -7.73 -10.42 6.84
CA ILE A 147 -7.29 -10.45 8.23
C ILE A 147 -8.50 -10.81 9.08
N THR A 148 -8.32 -11.75 10.01
CA THR A 148 -9.38 -12.22 10.91
C THR A 148 -8.89 -12.20 12.34
N ALA A 149 -9.66 -11.60 13.24
CA ALA A 149 -9.46 -11.64 14.69
C ALA A 149 -10.55 -12.49 15.33
N CYS A 150 -10.16 -13.38 16.24
CA CYS A 150 -11.06 -14.28 16.96
C CYS A 150 -10.83 -14.19 18.46
N ASP A 151 -11.84 -14.60 19.23
CA ASP A 151 -11.79 -14.80 20.67
C ASP A 151 -11.20 -16.17 21.07
N ALA A 152 -11.23 -16.49 22.36
CA ALA A 152 -10.72 -17.75 22.91
C ALA A 152 -11.54 -18.99 22.47
N ALA A 153 -12.81 -18.80 22.10
CA ALA A 153 -13.68 -19.85 21.61
C ALA A 153 -13.54 -20.07 20.09
N GLY A 154 -12.78 -19.21 19.40
CA GLY A 154 -12.65 -19.21 17.96
C GLY A 154 -13.78 -18.45 17.24
N GLU A 155 -14.62 -17.72 17.98
CA GLU A 155 -15.63 -16.87 17.37
C GLU A 155 -14.99 -15.66 16.69
N THR A 156 -15.41 -15.34 15.48
CA THR A 156 -14.90 -14.20 14.72
C THR A 156 -15.38 -12.88 15.33
N LEU A 157 -14.45 -12.05 15.77
CA LEU A 157 -14.70 -10.71 16.29
C LEU A 157 -14.69 -9.65 15.20
N LEU A 158 -13.73 -9.77 14.28
CA LEU A 158 -13.60 -8.91 13.11
C LEU A 158 -12.96 -9.69 11.96
N ARG A 159 -13.52 -9.56 10.78
CA ARG A 159 -12.93 -10.06 9.54
C ARG A 159 -13.03 -8.99 8.46
N ARG A 160 -11.90 -8.69 7.79
CA ARG A 160 -11.86 -7.72 6.69
C ARG A 160 -11.04 -8.26 5.54
N THR A 161 -11.53 -8.01 4.34
CA THR A 161 -10.80 -8.29 3.10
C THR A 161 -10.41 -6.96 2.45
N TYR A 162 -9.13 -6.89 2.07
CA TYR A 162 -8.54 -5.72 1.44
C TYR A 162 -7.93 -6.10 0.09
N TYR A 163 -7.89 -5.14 -0.83
CA TYR A 163 -7.31 -5.29 -2.15
C TYR A 163 -6.29 -4.19 -2.39
N SER A 164 -5.03 -4.55 -2.57
CA SER A 164 -3.95 -3.60 -2.88
C SER A 164 -3.86 -3.40 -4.39
N ILE A 165 -4.43 -2.32 -4.90
CA ILE A 165 -4.63 -2.08 -6.34
C ILE A 165 -3.46 -1.37 -7.03
N GLY A 166 -2.34 -1.16 -6.34
CA GLY A 166 -1.15 -0.48 -6.84
C GLY A 166 -1.05 0.97 -6.35
N GLY A 167 0.13 1.58 -6.49
CA GLY A 167 0.38 2.96 -6.03
C GLY A 167 0.19 3.19 -4.52
N GLY A 168 0.14 2.13 -3.70
CA GLY A 168 -0.22 2.22 -2.29
C GLY A 168 -1.72 2.41 -2.02
N PHE A 169 -2.57 2.39 -3.06
CA PHE A 169 -4.02 2.42 -2.92
C PHE A 169 -4.55 1.08 -2.44
N VAL A 170 -5.47 1.14 -1.48
CA VAL A 170 -6.12 -0.03 -0.90
C VAL A 170 -7.63 0.14 -0.96
N MET A 171 -8.32 -0.91 -1.40
CA MET A 171 -9.77 -1.00 -1.33
C MET A 171 -10.16 -1.97 -0.22
N GLU A 172 -11.15 -1.63 0.55
CA GLU A 172 -11.76 -2.48 1.58
C GLU A 172 -13.07 -3.07 1.07
N GLN A 173 -13.28 -4.37 1.27
CA GLN A 173 -14.56 -5.01 0.99
C GLN A 173 -15.56 -4.67 2.10
N THR A 174 -16.74 -4.19 1.70
CA THR A 174 -17.78 -3.70 2.62
C THR A 174 -18.93 -4.69 2.85
N ASN A 175 -19.02 -5.75 2.04
CA ASN A 175 -20.00 -6.83 2.19
C ASN A 175 -19.32 -8.18 2.38
N ASP A 176 -20.07 -9.17 2.86
CA ASP A 176 -19.55 -10.53 3.09
C ASP A 176 -19.70 -11.46 1.89
N ASP A 177 -20.14 -10.96 0.72
CA ASP A 177 -20.27 -11.77 -0.49
C ASP A 177 -18.92 -11.85 -1.25
N PRO A 178 -18.24 -13.00 -1.20
CA PRO A 178 -16.96 -13.15 -1.87
C PRO A 178 -17.08 -13.23 -3.41
N GLN A 179 -18.28 -13.46 -3.95
CA GLN A 179 -18.49 -13.57 -5.40
C GLN A 179 -18.89 -12.24 -6.05
N ALA A 180 -19.50 -11.34 -5.26
CA ALA A 180 -19.90 -10.01 -5.68
C ALA A 180 -19.41 -8.95 -4.67
N PRO A 181 -18.09 -8.75 -4.54
CA PRO A 181 -17.52 -7.85 -3.54
C PRO A 181 -17.91 -6.39 -3.84
N GLN A 182 -18.51 -5.74 -2.86
CA GLN A 182 -18.64 -4.29 -2.84
C GLN A 182 -17.41 -3.72 -2.14
N VAL A 183 -16.80 -2.71 -2.71
CA VAL A 183 -15.55 -2.16 -2.20
C VAL A 183 -15.61 -0.64 -2.07
N ARG A 184 -14.86 -0.11 -1.11
CA ARG A 184 -14.63 1.32 -0.95
C ARG A 184 -13.13 1.60 -0.82
N PRO A 185 -12.64 2.80 -1.22
CA PRO A 185 -11.28 3.21 -0.92
C PRO A 185 -11.05 3.23 0.60
N LEU A 186 -9.88 2.73 1.04
CA LEU A 186 -9.48 2.80 2.44
C LEU A 186 -9.20 4.24 2.86
N ASP A 187 -8.53 5.00 1.99
CA ASP A 187 -8.39 6.44 2.13
C ASP A 187 -9.73 7.07 1.78
N ARG A 188 -10.46 7.52 2.77
CA ARG A 188 -11.63 8.37 2.53
C ARG A 188 -11.14 9.69 1.91
N VAL A 189 -11.19 9.78 0.59
CA VAL A 189 -11.26 11.09 -0.04
C VAL A 189 -12.51 11.74 0.54
N LYS A 190 -12.38 12.92 1.15
CA LYS A 190 -13.54 13.68 1.61
C LYS A 190 -14.47 13.84 0.40
N GLU A 191 -15.59 13.13 0.41
CA GLU A 191 -16.59 13.15 -0.68
C GLU A 191 -17.27 14.52 -0.85
N ASP A 192 -17.00 15.44 0.09
CA ASP A 192 -17.61 16.78 0.14
C ASP A 192 -16.91 17.83 -0.73
N ALA A 193 -15.89 17.49 -1.49
CA ALA A 193 -15.30 18.43 -2.42
C ALA A 193 -16.19 18.54 -3.66
N SER A 194 -16.90 19.66 -3.80
CA SER A 194 -17.47 20.11 -5.09
C SER A 194 -16.45 19.88 -6.19
N PRO A 195 -16.88 19.53 -7.44
CA PRO A 195 -15.95 19.31 -8.54
C PRO A 195 -15.05 20.54 -8.67
N LEU A 196 -13.80 20.39 -8.25
CA LEU A 196 -12.82 21.47 -8.30
C LEU A 196 -12.48 21.69 -9.78
N ALA A 197 -12.78 22.89 -10.26
CA ALA A 197 -12.38 23.29 -11.60
C ALA A 197 -10.86 23.51 -11.61
N LEU A 198 -10.11 22.54 -12.17
CA LEU A 198 -8.68 22.72 -12.36
C LEU A 198 -8.40 23.80 -13.41
N PRO A 199 -7.35 24.62 -13.26
CA PRO A 199 -6.93 25.59 -14.28
C PRO A 199 -6.62 24.92 -15.62
N HIS A 200 -6.02 23.75 -15.60
CA HIS A 200 -5.56 23.00 -16.77
C HIS A 200 -6.01 21.54 -16.70
N PRO A 201 -7.30 21.23 -16.91
CA PRO A 201 -7.79 19.87 -16.84
C PRO A 201 -7.27 19.05 -18.01
N PHE A 202 -6.82 17.81 -17.76
CA PHE A 202 -6.45 16.82 -18.76
C PHE A 202 -6.68 15.40 -18.23
N GLY A 203 -7.03 14.51 -19.13
CA GLY A 203 -7.19 13.07 -18.87
C GLY A 203 -6.37 12.21 -19.82
N LYS A 204 -5.75 12.83 -20.85
CA LYS A 204 -4.96 12.16 -21.88
C LYS A 204 -3.71 12.98 -22.20
N ALA A 205 -2.64 12.30 -22.66
CA ALA A 205 -1.39 12.95 -23.03
C ALA A 205 -1.56 14.07 -24.08
N MET A 206 -2.43 13.88 -25.08
CA MET A 206 -2.68 14.90 -26.09
C MET A 206 -3.38 16.15 -25.54
N GLU A 207 -4.23 15.98 -24.54
CA GLU A 207 -4.87 17.11 -23.85
C GLU A 207 -3.86 17.91 -23.04
N LEU A 208 -2.93 17.20 -22.35
CA LEU A 208 -1.83 17.82 -21.63
C LEU A 208 -0.93 18.64 -22.56
N LEU A 209 -0.48 18.06 -23.67
CA LEU A 209 0.35 18.77 -24.66
C LEU A 209 -0.38 20.00 -25.21
N SER A 210 -1.65 19.86 -25.61
CA SER A 210 -2.46 20.97 -26.08
C SER A 210 -2.66 22.06 -25.01
N ALA A 211 -2.74 21.69 -23.72
CA ALA A 211 -2.81 22.66 -22.64
C ALA A 211 -1.49 23.42 -22.47
N CYS A 212 -0.34 22.74 -22.59
CA CYS A 212 0.98 23.37 -22.58
C CYS A 212 1.14 24.36 -23.76
N ASP A 213 0.75 23.94 -24.95
CA ASP A 213 0.82 24.80 -26.16
C ASP A 213 -0.04 26.07 -26.02
N ARG A 214 -1.26 25.94 -25.45
CA ARG A 214 -2.15 27.09 -25.24
C ARG A 214 -1.70 28.04 -24.15
N SER A 215 -1.13 27.52 -23.07
CA SER A 215 -0.73 28.31 -21.89
C SER A 215 0.71 28.84 -22.00
N GLY A 216 1.55 28.23 -22.83
CA GLY A 216 2.99 28.50 -22.88
C GLY A 216 3.75 27.94 -21.67
N LEU A 217 3.10 27.12 -20.85
CA LEU A 217 3.70 26.48 -19.66
C LEU A 217 4.37 25.16 -20.01
N SER A 218 5.42 24.83 -19.28
CA SER A 218 5.94 23.46 -19.28
C SER A 218 4.98 22.50 -18.57
N ILE A 219 5.12 21.19 -18.79
CA ILE A 219 4.31 20.17 -18.12
C ILE A 219 4.40 20.33 -16.59
N ALA A 220 5.61 20.58 -16.06
CA ALA A 220 5.82 20.76 -14.62
C ALA A 220 5.05 21.96 -14.06
N GLN A 221 5.12 23.12 -14.74
CA GLN A 221 4.41 24.32 -14.34
C GLN A 221 2.89 24.13 -14.39
N LEU A 222 2.38 23.51 -15.45
CA LEU A 222 0.95 23.24 -15.62
C LEU A 222 0.41 22.28 -14.52
N VAL A 223 1.17 21.23 -14.21
CA VAL A 223 0.81 20.31 -13.12
C VAL A 223 0.86 21.01 -11.77
N TYR A 224 1.88 21.85 -11.54
CA TYR A 224 2.01 22.64 -10.32
C TYR A 224 0.83 23.60 -10.12
N GLU A 225 0.40 24.32 -11.16
CA GLU A 225 -0.80 25.18 -11.09
C GLU A 225 -2.07 24.41 -10.75
N ASN A 226 -2.22 23.17 -11.28
CA ASN A 226 -3.33 22.31 -10.89
C ASN A 226 -3.24 21.86 -9.42
N GLU A 227 -2.03 21.58 -8.90
CA GLU A 227 -1.85 21.18 -7.50
C GLU A 227 -2.17 22.32 -6.52
N VAL A 228 -1.70 23.54 -6.77
CA VAL A 228 -1.96 24.69 -5.91
C VAL A 228 -3.42 25.17 -6.01
N ALA A 229 -4.15 24.78 -7.03
CA ALA A 229 -5.60 24.98 -7.08
C ALA A 229 -6.36 24.02 -6.15
N MET A 230 -5.76 22.88 -5.76
CA MET A 230 -6.37 21.89 -4.89
C MET A 230 -5.99 22.03 -3.41
N ARG A 231 -4.87 22.70 -3.11
CA ARG A 231 -4.31 22.83 -1.75
C ARG A 231 -3.40 24.05 -1.62
N ALA A 232 -2.99 24.39 -0.41
CA ALA A 232 -2.06 25.50 -0.19
C ALA A 232 -0.72 25.25 -0.88
N GLU A 233 -0.11 26.31 -1.42
CA GLU A 233 1.18 26.28 -2.12
C GLU A 233 2.29 25.70 -1.24
N GLU A 234 2.33 26.11 0.02
CA GLU A 234 3.30 25.63 1.00
C GLU A 234 3.18 24.11 1.26
N GLU A 235 1.96 23.56 1.17
CA GLU A 235 1.71 22.13 1.31
C GLU A 235 2.24 21.37 0.10
N VAL A 236 2.05 21.91 -1.11
CA VAL A 236 2.58 21.34 -2.35
C VAL A 236 4.10 21.31 -2.31
N ASP A 237 4.73 22.42 -2.00
CA ASP A 237 6.18 22.55 -1.95
C ASP A 237 6.80 21.63 -0.91
N ALA A 238 6.25 21.63 0.31
CA ALA A 238 6.72 20.73 1.37
C ALA A 238 6.62 19.26 0.98
N TYR A 239 5.57 18.88 0.24
CA TYR A 239 5.42 17.51 -0.23
C TYR A 239 6.41 17.15 -1.34
N LEU A 240 6.63 18.05 -2.30
CA LEU A 240 7.63 17.85 -3.36
C LEU A 240 9.04 17.74 -2.78
N ASP A 241 9.39 18.58 -1.82
CA ASP A 241 10.67 18.53 -1.09
C ASP A 241 10.82 17.21 -0.32
N LEU A 242 9.77 16.75 0.36
CA LEU A 242 9.76 15.46 1.04
C LEU A 242 10.06 14.31 0.06
N VAL A 243 9.38 14.28 -1.08
CA VAL A 243 9.60 13.23 -2.10
C VAL A 243 11.02 13.30 -2.65
N ALA A 244 11.51 14.50 -3.02
CA ALA A 244 12.84 14.68 -3.55
C ALA A 244 13.93 14.27 -2.56
N ASN A 245 13.85 14.73 -1.30
CA ASN A 245 14.81 14.37 -0.25
C ASN A 245 14.80 12.87 0.01
N THR A 246 13.62 12.23 0.10
CA THR A 246 13.52 10.78 0.27
C THR A 246 14.17 10.01 -0.88
N MET A 247 14.03 10.50 -2.13
CA MET A 247 14.69 9.89 -3.30
C MET A 247 16.22 10.02 -3.21
N PHE A 248 16.74 11.18 -2.80
CA PHE A 248 18.19 11.38 -2.61
C PHE A 248 18.72 10.50 -1.48
N ASP A 249 18.05 10.43 -0.35
CA ASP A 249 18.41 9.56 0.78
C ASP A 249 18.47 8.08 0.36
N CYS A 250 17.48 7.63 -0.45
CA CYS A 250 17.49 6.28 -1.01
C CYS A 250 18.66 6.02 -1.95
N ILE A 251 19.05 7.01 -2.77
CA ILE A 251 20.20 6.91 -3.67
C ILE A 251 21.48 6.81 -2.84
N ASP A 252 21.66 7.67 -1.86
CA ASP A 252 22.86 7.72 -1.02
C ASP A 252 23.00 6.43 -0.20
N ALA A 253 21.93 5.94 0.43
CA ALA A 253 21.92 4.65 1.10
C ALA A 253 22.27 3.50 0.14
N GLY A 254 21.69 3.49 -1.06
CA GLY A 254 21.95 2.46 -2.07
C GLY A 254 23.40 2.47 -2.60
N LEU A 255 24.08 3.62 -2.60
CA LEU A 255 25.48 3.75 -2.97
C LEU A 255 26.44 3.25 -1.88
N GLN A 256 26.05 3.33 -0.62
CA GLN A 256 26.85 2.93 0.53
C GLN A 256 26.68 1.45 0.89
N GLU A 257 25.50 0.89 0.65
CA GLU A 257 25.16 -0.47 1.02
C GLU A 257 25.78 -1.54 0.11
N HIS A 258 26.23 -2.65 0.71
CA HIS A 258 26.86 -3.79 0.03
C HIS A 258 26.13 -5.10 0.31
N GLY A 259 26.55 -6.19 -0.36
CA GLY A 259 26.02 -7.54 -0.14
C GLY A 259 24.79 -7.84 -0.99
N ILE A 260 23.85 -8.59 -0.43
CA ILE A 260 22.67 -9.12 -1.10
C ILE A 260 21.43 -8.38 -0.62
N LEU A 261 20.54 -8.03 -1.55
CA LEU A 261 19.24 -7.48 -1.21
C LEU A 261 18.39 -8.50 -0.43
N PRO A 262 17.68 -8.07 0.62
CA PRO A 262 16.75 -8.95 1.33
C PRO A 262 15.62 -9.40 0.40
N GLY A 263 14.96 -10.54 0.72
CA GLY A 263 13.83 -11.07 -0.06
C GLY A 263 14.09 -12.43 -0.72
N GLY A 264 15.26 -13.07 -0.47
CA GLY A 264 15.54 -14.46 -0.85
C GLY A 264 15.89 -14.70 -2.33
N LEU A 265 15.96 -13.63 -3.16
CA LEU A 265 16.30 -13.75 -4.59
C LEU A 265 17.81 -13.70 -4.87
N ASN A 266 18.63 -13.54 -3.84
CA ASN A 266 20.10 -13.44 -3.92
C ASN A 266 20.60 -12.34 -4.90
N VAL A 267 19.89 -11.22 -4.99
CA VAL A 267 20.25 -10.10 -5.87
C VAL A 267 21.39 -9.32 -5.24
N LEU A 268 22.56 -9.30 -5.92
CA LEU A 268 23.74 -8.56 -5.47
C LEU A 268 23.52 -7.04 -5.63
N ARG A 269 23.83 -6.27 -4.58
CA ARG A 269 23.88 -4.81 -4.61
C ARG A 269 25.07 -4.36 -5.48
N ARG A 270 24.83 -3.57 -6.51
CA ARG A 270 25.86 -3.16 -7.49
C ARG A 270 26.08 -1.66 -7.58
N ALA A 271 25.19 -0.86 -6.99
CA ALA A 271 25.19 0.60 -7.14
C ALA A 271 26.54 1.23 -6.72
N GLY A 272 27.04 0.94 -5.52
CA GLY A 272 28.31 1.46 -5.03
C GLY A 272 29.51 1.07 -5.89
N THR A 273 29.57 -0.18 -6.36
CA THR A 273 30.65 -0.64 -7.26
C THR A 273 30.62 0.06 -8.62
N LEU A 274 29.42 0.28 -9.18
CA LEU A 274 29.28 0.99 -10.46
C LEU A 274 29.64 2.47 -10.32
N ALA A 275 29.18 3.13 -9.25
CA ALA A 275 29.52 4.53 -8.98
C ALA A 275 31.03 4.74 -8.82
N LYS A 276 31.70 3.84 -8.11
CA LYS A 276 33.18 3.89 -7.97
C LYS A 276 33.86 3.80 -9.33
N ARG A 277 33.50 2.83 -10.17
CA ARG A 277 34.08 2.67 -11.52
C ARG A 277 33.85 3.87 -12.45
N LEU A 278 32.70 4.55 -12.30
CA LEU A 278 32.39 5.74 -13.10
C LEU A 278 33.21 6.96 -12.67
N ARG A 279 33.56 7.08 -11.39
CA ARG A 279 34.40 8.16 -10.85
C ARG A 279 35.89 7.96 -11.17
N GLU A 280 36.32 6.74 -11.41
CA GLU A 280 37.72 6.39 -11.75
C GLU A 280 38.03 6.52 -13.26
N ARG A 281 37.04 6.86 -14.08
CA ARG A 281 37.19 7.16 -15.52
C ARG A 281 37.27 8.65 -15.81
#